data_7b743fe6134b06c84fac9846cc8e9091
#
_entry.id   7b743fe6134b06c84fac9846cc8e9091
#
_cell.length_a   1.000
_cell.length_b   1.000
_cell.length_c   1.000
_cell.angle_alpha   90.00
_cell.angle_beta   90.00
_cell.angle_gamma   90.00
#
_symmetry.space_group_name_H-M   'P 1'
#
loop_
_entity.id
_entity.type
_entity.pdbx_description
1 polymer ?
#
loop_
_entity_poly.entity_id
_entity_poly.type
_entity_poly.pdbx_seq_one_letter_code
_entity_poly.pdbx_strand_id
1 'polypeptide(L)'
;TIFSYFFVLFQQGFDIGKTEEFVKSFMDKDGGSYIIASCVGVLIFTIFRGKQLFTRDLRKKNKKMTAKVFFFMICFLFFSQLFSTLTSQIMNAILSLFGLDLSEILSQDFSSHSITIFIYTTIMAPITEEIIFRGAGLRALEKHGKVFAIVMTALLFGLFHENLYQVYFAALIGLGFGYIAFEYSIFWVIFFHIFNNLVIAEGLDFLTNYIPKSIVNL
;
A
#
# COMPACT_ATOMS: atom_id res chain seq x y z
N THR A 1 -0.58 -7.71 -13.82
CA THR A 1 -0.43 -8.84 -12.89
C THR A 1 -0.49 -10.17 -13.63
N ILE A 2 -0.15 -11.29 -12.97
CA ILE A 2 -0.02 -12.63 -13.60
C ILE A 2 -1.26 -13.00 -14.43
N PHE A 3 -2.47 -12.74 -13.94
CA PHE A 3 -3.70 -13.05 -14.68
C PHE A 3 -3.86 -12.22 -15.96
N SER A 4 -3.59 -10.92 -15.89
CA SER A 4 -3.62 -10.03 -17.05
C SER A 4 -2.60 -10.46 -18.10
N TYR A 5 -1.39 -10.87 -17.64
CA TYR A 5 -0.34 -11.37 -18.51
C TYR A 5 -0.78 -12.64 -19.26
N PHE A 6 -1.32 -13.64 -18.56
CA PHE A 6 -1.80 -14.87 -19.20
C PHE A 6 -2.99 -14.64 -20.13
N PHE A 7 -3.91 -13.74 -19.79
CA PHE A 7 -5.03 -13.39 -20.63
C PHE A 7 -4.57 -12.73 -21.94
N VAL A 8 -3.66 -11.77 -21.86
CA VAL A 8 -3.09 -11.10 -23.04
C VAL A 8 -2.23 -12.05 -23.85
N LEU A 9 -1.42 -12.89 -23.17
CA LEU A 9 -0.61 -13.92 -23.84
C LEU A 9 -1.46 -14.85 -24.71
N PHE A 10 -2.63 -15.24 -24.20
CA PHE A 10 -3.60 -16.04 -24.96
C PHE A 10 -4.16 -15.26 -26.15
N GLN A 11 -4.51 -13.98 -26.00
CA GLN A 11 -5.01 -13.13 -27.09
C GLN A 11 -3.96 -12.84 -28.16
N GLN A 12 -2.69 -12.73 -27.79
CA GLN A 12 -1.56 -12.46 -28.70
C GLN A 12 -0.94 -13.71 -29.32
N GLY A 13 -1.62 -14.86 -29.22
CA GLY A 13 -1.14 -16.12 -29.83
C GLY A 13 0.18 -16.62 -29.24
N PHE A 14 0.41 -16.41 -27.95
CA PHE A 14 1.63 -16.78 -27.20
C PHE A 14 2.92 -16.05 -27.64
N ASP A 15 2.78 -14.88 -28.25
CA ASP A 15 3.93 -13.99 -28.52
C ASP A 15 4.28 -13.22 -27.22
N ILE A 16 5.37 -13.65 -26.55
CA ILE A 16 5.79 -13.10 -25.26
C ILE A 16 6.18 -11.62 -25.38
N GLY A 17 6.91 -11.23 -26.42
CA GLY A 17 7.40 -9.85 -26.59
C GLY A 17 6.25 -8.85 -26.79
N LYS A 18 5.30 -9.16 -27.68
CA LYS A 18 4.11 -8.32 -27.89
C LYS A 18 3.21 -8.28 -26.66
N THR A 19 3.12 -9.40 -25.94
CA THR A 19 2.34 -9.49 -24.72
C THR A 19 2.91 -8.58 -23.63
N GLU A 20 4.22 -8.59 -23.44
CA GLU A 20 4.91 -7.77 -22.46
C GLU A 20 4.75 -6.26 -22.75
N GLU A 21 4.96 -5.85 -24.00
CA GLU A 21 4.77 -4.46 -24.43
C GLU A 21 3.32 -4.00 -24.26
N PHE A 22 2.35 -4.82 -24.65
CA PHE A 22 0.93 -4.52 -24.50
C PHE A 22 0.53 -4.42 -23.02
N VAL A 23 0.93 -5.38 -22.18
CA VAL A 23 0.64 -5.37 -20.73
C VAL A 23 1.24 -4.13 -20.08
N LYS A 24 2.49 -3.81 -20.40
CA LYS A 24 3.15 -2.61 -19.89
C LYS A 24 2.40 -1.35 -20.31
N SER A 25 2.08 -1.20 -21.60
CA SER A 25 1.35 -0.03 -22.11
C SER A 25 -0.06 0.11 -21.53
N PHE A 26 -0.73 -1.01 -21.25
CA PHE A 26 -2.05 -1.03 -20.63
C PHE A 26 -2.01 -0.69 -19.15
N MET A 27 -1.00 -1.21 -18.44
CA MET A 27 -0.82 -0.91 -17.01
C MET A 27 -0.39 0.53 -16.78
N ASP A 28 0.48 1.07 -17.63
CA ASP A 28 0.98 2.46 -17.50
C ASP A 28 -0.07 3.51 -17.83
N LYS A 29 -1.07 3.17 -18.67
CA LYS A 29 -2.07 4.13 -19.15
C LYS A 29 -3.35 4.17 -18.32
N ASP A 30 -3.71 3.05 -17.68
CA ASP A 30 -5.02 2.94 -17.04
C ASP A 30 -4.97 2.12 -15.76
N GLY A 31 -5.37 2.74 -14.65
CA GLY A 31 -5.49 2.08 -13.34
C GLY A 31 -6.52 0.94 -13.27
N GLY A 32 -7.24 0.67 -14.35
CA GLY A 32 -8.29 -0.36 -14.39
C GLY A 32 -7.78 -1.76 -14.09
N SER A 33 -6.56 -2.11 -14.55
CA SER A 33 -5.94 -3.41 -14.27
C SER A 33 -5.67 -3.62 -12.77
N TYR A 34 -5.24 -2.57 -12.06
CA TYR A 34 -5.02 -2.60 -10.62
C TYR A 34 -6.33 -2.75 -9.85
N ILE A 35 -7.39 -2.07 -10.28
CA ILE A 35 -8.73 -2.20 -9.70
C ILE A 35 -9.24 -3.64 -9.85
N ILE A 36 -9.12 -4.22 -11.05
CA ILE A 36 -9.53 -5.62 -11.30
C ILE A 36 -8.72 -6.58 -10.41
N ALA A 37 -7.39 -6.42 -10.36
CA ALA A 37 -6.52 -7.27 -9.53
C ALA A 37 -6.90 -7.19 -8.04
N SER A 38 -7.21 -5.99 -7.55
CA SER A 38 -7.67 -5.77 -6.17
C SER A 38 -9.01 -6.46 -5.90
N CYS A 39 -9.97 -6.35 -6.81
CA CYS A 39 -11.26 -7.03 -6.70
C CYS A 39 -11.08 -8.56 -6.67
N VAL A 40 -10.21 -9.10 -7.53
CA VAL A 40 -9.88 -10.54 -7.55
C VAL A 40 -9.22 -10.96 -6.24
N GLY A 41 -8.27 -10.16 -5.72
CA GLY A 41 -7.64 -10.40 -4.43
C GLY A 41 -8.65 -10.48 -3.29
N VAL A 42 -9.54 -9.49 -3.18
CA VAL A 42 -10.63 -9.48 -2.18
C VAL A 42 -11.55 -10.70 -2.36
N LEU A 43 -11.88 -11.07 -3.59
CA LEU A 43 -12.72 -12.25 -3.87
C LEU A 43 -12.05 -13.53 -3.37
N ILE A 44 -10.77 -13.72 -3.65
CA ILE A 44 -10.00 -14.88 -3.19
C ILE A 44 -10.04 -14.96 -1.65
N PHE A 45 -9.73 -13.87 -0.94
CA PHE A 45 -9.78 -13.85 0.51
C PHE A 45 -11.20 -14.04 1.07
N THR A 46 -12.22 -13.56 0.34
CA THR A 46 -13.62 -13.80 0.68
C THR A 46 -13.98 -15.28 0.58
N ILE A 47 -13.49 -15.97 -0.45
CA ILE A 47 -13.70 -17.42 -0.60
C ILE A 47 -13.05 -18.19 0.57
N PHE A 48 -11.78 -17.87 0.90
CA PHE A 48 -11.06 -18.55 2.00
C PHE A 48 -11.66 -18.27 3.38
N ARG A 49 -12.09 -17.03 3.65
CA ARG A 49 -12.67 -16.64 4.96
C ARG A 49 -14.16 -16.93 5.05
N GLY A 50 -14.83 -17.10 3.92
CA GLY A 50 -16.24 -17.32 3.82
C GLY A 50 -17.07 -16.21 4.48
N LYS A 51 -18.25 -16.55 5.00
CA LYS A 51 -19.15 -15.61 5.66
C LYS A 51 -18.52 -14.86 6.86
N GLN A 52 -17.50 -15.46 7.49
CA GLN A 52 -16.85 -14.86 8.67
C GLN A 52 -16.22 -13.49 8.36
N LEU A 53 -15.70 -13.28 7.15
CA LEU A 53 -15.14 -12.01 6.74
C LEU A 53 -16.15 -10.86 7.00
N PHE A 54 -17.37 -10.99 6.52
CA PHE A 54 -18.38 -9.95 6.59
C PHE A 54 -19.18 -9.91 7.90
N THR A 55 -19.38 -11.07 8.54
CA THR A 55 -20.21 -11.16 9.74
C THR A 55 -19.46 -10.88 11.03
N ARG A 56 -18.14 -11.18 11.07
CA ARG A 56 -17.29 -11.06 12.26
C ARG A 56 -16.10 -10.15 12.02
N ASP A 57 -15.27 -10.47 11.03
CA ASP A 57 -13.92 -9.93 10.92
C ASP A 57 -13.92 -8.44 10.61
N LEU A 58 -14.70 -7.99 9.64
CA LEU A 58 -14.83 -6.57 9.29
C LEU A 58 -15.67 -5.77 10.31
N ARG A 59 -16.53 -6.43 11.09
CA ARG A 59 -17.40 -5.78 12.05
C ARG A 59 -16.83 -5.68 13.45
N LYS A 60 -15.69 -6.31 13.71
CA LYS A 60 -15.08 -6.32 15.05
C LYS A 60 -14.70 -4.92 15.50
N LYS A 61 -15.28 -4.49 16.61
CA LYS A 61 -15.02 -3.21 17.28
C LYS A 61 -14.78 -3.51 18.76
N ASN A 62 -13.61 -3.18 19.28
CA ASN A 62 -13.28 -3.46 20.67
C ASN A 62 -13.40 -2.22 21.54
N LYS A 63 -12.81 -1.09 21.12
CA LYS A 63 -12.81 0.17 21.86
C LYS A 63 -13.34 1.32 20.99
N LYS A 64 -13.83 2.37 21.65
CA LYS A 64 -14.15 3.64 20.97
C LYS A 64 -12.86 4.40 20.72
N MET A 65 -12.71 4.96 19.51
CA MET A 65 -11.60 5.85 19.19
C MET A 65 -11.66 7.10 20.06
N THR A 66 -10.53 7.46 20.67
CA THR A 66 -10.42 8.69 21.46
C THR A 66 -9.64 9.74 20.66
N ALA A 67 -9.89 11.03 20.93
CA ALA A 67 -9.16 12.12 20.29
C ALA A 67 -7.63 11.96 20.46
N LYS A 68 -7.18 11.55 21.66
CA LYS A 68 -5.75 11.32 21.93
C LYS A 68 -5.15 10.28 20.98
N VAL A 69 -5.80 9.13 20.80
CA VAL A 69 -5.30 8.07 19.92
C VAL A 69 -5.39 8.48 18.46
N PHE A 70 -6.45 9.19 18.07
CA PHE A 70 -6.59 9.74 16.73
C PHE A 70 -5.42 10.67 16.37
N PHE A 71 -5.14 11.68 17.18
CA PHE A 71 -4.03 12.61 16.94
C PHE A 71 -2.67 11.91 17.03
N PHE A 72 -2.49 10.94 17.94
CA PHE A 72 -1.28 10.14 17.99
C PHE A 72 -1.05 9.40 16.67
N MET A 73 -2.09 8.80 16.07
CA MET A 73 -1.97 8.13 14.78
C MET A 73 -1.63 9.10 13.66
N ILE A 74 -2.21 10.29 13.63
CA ILE A 74 -1.84 11.32 12.64
C ILE A 74 -0.35 11.69 12.78
N CYS A 75 0.14 11.96 13.99
CA CYS A 75 1.56 12.22 14.24
C CYS A 75 2.44 11.04 13.85
N PHE A 76 2.00 9.82 14.12
CA PHE A 76 2.71 8.59 13.74
C PHE A 76 2.84 8.45 12.23
N LEU A 77 1.81 8.78 11.45
CA LEU A 77 1.87 8.75 9.98
C LEU A 77 2.88 9.76 9.44
N PHE A 78 2.85 11.01 9.92
CA PHE A 78 3.84 12.02 9.53
C PHE A 78 5.27 11.61 9.93
N PHE A 79 5.46 11.09 11.13
CA PHE A 79 6.74 10.56 11.56
C PHE A 79 7.22 9.41 10.65
N SER A 80 6.33 8.50 10.30
CA SER A 80 6.67 7.37 9.43
C SER A 80 7.09 7.84 8.03
N GLN A 81 6.47 8.90 7.52
CA GLN A 81 6.87 9.50 6.23
C GLN A 81 8.28 10.13 6.31
N LEU A 82 8.56 10.90 7.36
CA LEU A 82 9.90 11.46 7.58
C LEU A 82 10.95 10.37 7.74
N PHE A 83 10.64 9.34 8.52
CA PHE A 83 11.51 8.18 8.70
C PHE A 83 11.78 7.48 7.37
N SER A 84 10.76 7.28 6.53
CA SER A 84 10.91 6.71 5.19
C SER A 84 11.86 7.55 4.33
N THR A 85 11.65 8.86 4.29
CA THR A 85 12.51 9.75 3.49
C THR A 85 13.96 9.67 3.93
N LEU A 86 14.24 9.73 5.24
CA LEU A 86 15.60 9.64 5.77
C LEU A 86 16.26 8.29 5.47
N THR A 87 15.52 7.20 5.68
CA THR A 87 16.05 5.85 5.42
C THR A 87 16.29 5.61 3.93
N SER A 88 15.45 6.15 3.04
CA SER A 88 15.66 6.09 1.59
C SER A 88 16.91 6.85 1.16
N GLN A 89 17.15 8.04 1.72
CA GLN A 89 18.37 8.81 1.45
C GLN A 89 19.64 8.09 1.91
N ILE A 90 19.62 7.50 3.13
CA ILE A 90 20.73 6.71 3.64
C ILE A 90 20.97 5.49 2.75
N MET A 91 19.93 4.79 2.35
CA MET A 91 20.02 3.62 1.50
C MET A 91 20.60 3.97 0.11
N ASN A 92 20.12 5.06 -0.49
CA ASN A 92 20.70 5.57 -1.73
C ASN A 92 22.18 5.91 -1.60
N ALA A 93 22.57 6.59 -0.51
CA ALA A 93 23.97 6.91 -0.25
C ALA A 93 24.85 5.65 -0.12
N ILE A 94 24.33 4.59 0.54
CA ILE A 94 25.05 3.33 0.67
C ILE A 94 25.17 2.62 -0.70
N LEU A 95 24.07 2.53 -1.47
CA LEU A 95 24.04 1.83 -2.75
C LEU A 95 24.89 2.54 -3.82
N SER A 96 24.97 3.87 -3.77
CA SER A 96 25.82 4.64 -4.68
C SER A 96 27.32 4.32 -4.50
N LEU A 97 27.77 3.90 -3.30
CA LEU A 97 29.13 3.42 -3.08
C LEU A 97 29.46 2.14 -3.88
N PHE A 98 28.44 1.39 -4.26
CA PHE A 98 28.55 0.17 -5.08
C PHE A 98 28.21 0.43 -6.57
N GLY A 99 28.05 1.71 -6.97
CA GLY A 99 27.69 2.09 -8.34
C GLY A 99 26.21 1.78 -8.69
N LEU A 100 25.36 1.56 -7.69
CA LEU A 100 23.93 1.32 -7.89
C LEU A 100 23.17 2.62 -7.64
N ASP A 101 22.47 3.11 -8.67
CA ASP A 101 21.55 4.23 -8.55
C ASP A 101 20.12 3.72 -8.72
N LEU A 102 19.36 3.80 -7.65
CA LEU A 102 17.96 3.38 -7.62
C LEU A 102 16.99 4.57 -7.78
N SER A 103 17.49 5.77 -7.99
CA SER A 103 16.66 6.96 -8.19
C SER A 103 15.76 6.85 -9.43
N GLU A 104 16.25 6.19 -10.49
CA GLU A 104 15.47 5.89 -11.69
C GLU A 104 14.31 4.92 -11.40
N ILE A 105 14.54 3.93 -10.53
CA ILE A 105 13.49 2.96 -10.14
C ILE A 105 12.40 3.65 -9.35
N LEU A 106 12.76 4.59 -8.47
CA LEU A 106 11.81 5.38 -7.70
C LEU A 106 10.98 6.32 -8.55
N SER A 107 11.59 6.90 -9.60
CA SER A 107 10.90 7.86 -10.48
C SER A 107 9.95 7.21 -11.46
N GLN A 108 10.08 5.91 -11.72
CA GLN A 108 9.23 5.18 -12.68
C GLN A 108 7.88 4.76 -12.11
N ASP A 109 7.73 4.65 -10.79
CA ASP A 109 6.57 3.99 -10.20
C ASP A 109 5.26 4.80 -10.23
N PHE A 110 5.27 6.14 -10.45
CA PHE A 110 4.04 6.94 -10.33
C PHE A 110 3.91 8.10 -11.33
N SER A 111 4.57 8.05 -12.48
CA SER A 111 4.53 9.14 -13.47
C SER A 111 3.23 9.23 -14.29
N SER A 112 2.26 8.33 -14.11
CA SER A 112 0.99 8.41 -14.83
C SER A 112 -0.02 9.26 -14.06
N HIS A 113 -0.30 10.45 -14.58
CA HIS A 113 -1.33 11.37 -14.07
C HIS A 113 -2.76 10.94 -14.41
N SER A 114 -3.03 9.64 -14.55
CA SER A 114 -4.38 9.14 -14.82
C SER A 114 -5.26 9.27 -13.57
N ILE A 115 -6.47 9.83 -13.74
CA ILE A 115 -7.46 9.91 -12.66
C ILE A 115 -7.82 8.53 -12.09
N THR A 116 -7.76 7.48 -12.90
CA THR A 116 -8.02 6.10 -12.47
C THR A 116 -6.93 5.58 -11.55
N ILE A 117 -5.67 5.88 -11.85
CA ILE A 117 -4.54 5.54 -10.96
C ILE A 117 -4.65 6.33 -9.66
N PHE A 118 -4.93 7.61 -9.71
CA PHE A 118 -5.13 8.43 -8.52
C PHE A 118 -6.24 7.87 -7.61
N ILE A 119 -7.42 7.55 -8.16
CA ILE A 119 -8.51 6.93 -7.39
C ILE A 119 -8.09 5.56 -6.83
N TYR A 120 -7.35 4.78 -7.63
CA TYR A 120 -6.86 3.50 -7.18
C TYR A 120 -5.91 3.63 -6.00
N THR A 121 -4.84 4.41 -6.13
CA THR A 121 -3.79 4.55 -5.11
C THR A 121 -4.30 5.19 -3.83
N THR A 122 -5.20 6.18 -3.94
CA THR A 122 -5.66 6.94 -2.78
C THR A 122 -6.85 6.32 -2.05
N ILE A 123 -7.70 5.56 -2.73
CA ILE A 123 -8.95 5.06 -2.17
C ILE A 123 -9.08 3.54 -2.28
N MET A 124 -8.96 2.99 -3.50
CA MET A 124 -9.28 1.59 -3.73
C MET A 124 -8.25 0.64 -3.12
N ALA A 125 -6.95 0.91 -3.33
CA ALA A 125 -5.88 0.12 -2.77
C ALA A 125 -5.95 0.11 -1.22
N PRO A 126 -6.02 1.27 -0.51
CA PRO A 126 -6.22 1.29 0.93
C PRO A 126 -7.39 0.42 1.43
N ILE A 127 -8.54 0.50 0.78
CA ILE A 127 -9.71 -0.29 1.18
C ILE A 127 -9.46 -1.79 1.01
N THR A 128 -8.96 -2.19 -0.16
CA THR A 128 -8.76 -3.60 -0.49
C THR A 128 -7.64 -4.22 0.33
N GLU A 129 -6.55 -3.49 0.54
CA GLU A 129 -5.43 -3.92 1.36
C GLU A 129 -5.84 -4.11 2.83
N GLU A 130 -6.60 -3.18 3.39
CA GLU A 130 -7.06 -3.33 4.77
C GLU A 130 -8.04 -4.49 4.93
N ILE A 131 -8.91 -4.74 3.95
CA ILE A 131 -9.77 -5.93 3.97
C ILE A 131 -8.94 -7.21 3.97
N ILE A 132 -7.89 -7.28 3.16
CA ILE A 132 -7.01 -8.44 3.04
C ILE A 132 -6.16 -8.61 4.31
N PHE A 133 -5.39 -7.58 4.68
CA PHE A 133 -4.40 -7.71 5.76
C PHE A 133 -5.02 -7.61 7.14
N ARG A 134 -5.98 -6.71 7.39
CA ARG A 134 -6.56 -6.48 8.72
C ARG A 134 -7.92 -7.15 8.90
N GLY A 135 -8.69 -7.24 7.82
CA GLY A 135 -9.92 -8.02 7.81
C GLY A 135 -9.65 -9.53 7.86
N ALA A 136 -8.99 -10.07 6.86
CA ALA A 136 -8.75 -11.50 6.75
C ALA A 136 -7.50 -11.96 7.52
N GLY A 137 -6.33 -11.40 7.19
CA GLY A 137 -5.02 -11.87 7.68
C GLY A 137 -4.87 -11.73 9.20
N LEU A 138 -5.03 -10.52 9.73
CA LEU A 138 -4.93 -10.25 11.17
C LEU A 138 -5.90 -11.14 11.97
N ARG A 139 -7.15 -11.28 11.49
CA ARG A 139 -8.17 -12.09 12.16
C ARG A 139 -7.91 -13.58 12.07
N ALA A 140 -7.26 -14.06 11.02
CA ALA A 140 -6.83 -15.45 10.94
C ALA A 140 -5.71 -15.77 11.93
N LEU A 141 -4.81 -14.80 12.15
CA LEU A 141 -3.63 -14.96 13.02
C LEU A 141 -3.89 -14.61 14.49
N GLU A 142 -5.00 -13.93 14.84
CA GLU A 142 -5.26 -13.49 16.22
C GLU A 142 -5.30 -14.63 17.24
N LYS A 143 -5.60 -15.87 16.81
CA LYS A 143 -5.56 -17.07 17.65
C LYS A 143 -4.16 -17.42 18.18
N HIS A 144 -3.11 -16.93 17.50
CA HIS A 144 -1.71 -17.12 17.90
C HIS A 144 -1.18 -15.99 18.79
N GLY A 145 -2.02 -15.05 19.17
CA GLY A 145 -1.70 -13.91 20.01
C GLY A 145 -1.67 -12.58 19.29
N LYS A 146 -1.99 -11.50 20.02
CA LYS A 146 -2.09 -10.14 19.50
C LYS A 146 -0.81 -9.66 18.82
N VAL A 147 0.32 -9.75 19.53
CA VAL A 147 1.60 -9.25 19.03
C VAL A 147 2.01 -9.99 17.77
N PHE A 148 1.92 -11.31 17.79
CA PHE A 148 2.22 -12.15 16.64
C PHE A 148 1.38 -11.76 15.42
N ALA A 149 0.06 -11.63 15.60
CA ALA A 149 -0.84 -11.28 14.49
C ALA A 149 -0.52 -9.89 13.91
N ILE A 150 -0.25 -8.88 14.75
CA ILE A 150 0.09 -7.53 14.31
C ILE A 150 1.43 -7.54 13.56
N VAL A 151 2.48 -8.14 14.13
CA VAL A 151 3.81 -8.16 13.53
C VAL A 151 3.82 -8.90 12.20
N MET A 152 3.24 -10.11 12.17
CA MET A 152 3.21 -10.91 10.94
C MET A 152 2.44 -10.22 9.81
N THR A 153 1.28 -9.63 10.11
CA THR A 153 0.51 -8.92 9.06
C THR A 153 1.18 -7.62 8.64
N ALA A 154 1.94 -6.96 9.52
CA ALA A 154 2.73 -5.78 9.16
C ALA A 154 3.90 -6.13 8.24
N LEU A 155 4.63 -7.23 8.54
CA LEU A 155 5.72 -7.71 7.69
C LEU A 155 5.20 -8.15 6.31
N LEU A 156 4.11 -8.93 6.28
CA LEU A 156 3.50 -9.34 5.02
C LEU A 156 3.00 -8.14 4.20
N PHE A 157 2.44 -7.13 4.87
CA PHE A 157 2.01 -5.88 4.23
C PHE A 157 3.20 -5.11 3.63
N GLY A 158 4.31 -5.03 4.35
CA GLY A 158 5.54 -4.45 3.82
C GLY A 158 6.04 -5.19 2.58
N LEU A 159 6.19 -6.52 2.68
CA LEU A 159 6.67 -7.36 1.58
C LEU A 159 5.76 -7.35 0.35
N PHE A 160 4.47 -7.13 0.54
CA PHE A 160 3.50 -7.04 -0.55
C PHE A 160 3.75 -5.87 -1.51
N HIS A 161 4.45 -4.83 -1.07
CA HIS A 161 4.75 -3.68 -1.92
C HIS A 161 5.86 -3.95 -2.95
N GLU A 162 6.62 -5.05 -2.81
CA GLU A 162 7.66 -5.50 -3.77
C GLU A 162 8.72 -4.44 -4.12
N ASN A 163 8.70 -3.30 -3.44
CA ASN A 163 9.61 -2.19 -3.62
C ASN A 163 10.46 -1.99 -2.36
N LEU A 164 11.77 -2.11 -2.48
CA LEU A 164 12.71 -2.06 -1.36
C LEU A 164 12.55 -0.81 -0.48
N TYR A 165 12.21 0.34 -1.07
CA TYR A 165 11.99 1.59 -0.35
C TYR A 165 10.66 1.62 0.41
N GLN A 166 9.65 0.92 -0.09
CA GLN A 166 8.33 0.87 0.51
C GLN A 166 8.19 -0.23 1.57
N VAL A 167 8.97 -1.32 1.45
CA VAL A 167 8.87 -2.49 2.35
C VAL A 167 8.95 -2.09 3.82
N TYR A 168 9.99 -1.36 4.23
CA TYR A 168 10.17 -0.99 5.65
C TYR A 168 9.19 0.09 6.10
N PHE A 169 8.85 1.04 5.21
CA PHE A 169 7.84 2.06 5.49
C PHE A 169 6.45 1.43 5.68
N ALA A 170 6.02 0.59 4.73
CA ALA A 170 4.75 -0.09 4.81
C ALA A 170 4.69 -1.05 6.00
N ALA A 171 5.78 -1.75 6.33
CA ALA A 171 5.84 -2.57 7.54
C ALA A 171 5.69 -1.73 8.81
N LEU A 172 6.35 -0.57 8.90
CA LEU A 172 6.25 0.35 10.04
C LEU A 172 4.80 0.86 10.21
N ILE A 173 4.21 1.41 9.14
CA ILE A 173 2.80 1.82 9.16
C ILE A 173 1.90 0.62 9.47
N GLY A 174 2.23 -0.53 8.91
CA GLY A 174 1.54 -1.79 9.12
C GLY A 174 1.40 -2.20 10.58
N LEU A 175 2.41 -1.92 11.42
CA LEU A 175 2.34 -2.14 12.87
C LEU A 175 1.28 -1.24 13.53
N GLY A 176 1.29 0.07 13.20
CA GLY A 176 0.29 1.02 13.67
C GLY A 176 -1.13 0.64 13.24
N PHE A 177 -1.30 0.31 11.97
CA PHE A 177 -2.59 -0.12 11.39
C PHE A 177 -3.07 -1.43 12.01
N GLY A 178 -2.19 -2.40 12.20
CA GLY A 178 -2.51 -3.65 12.90
C GLY A 178 -2.98 -3.41 14.34
N TYR A 179 -2.32 -2.50 15.07
CA TYR A 179 -2.74 -2.12 16.41
C TYR A 179 -4.14 -1.46 16.41
N ILE A 180 -4.39 -0.51 15.51
CA ILE A 180 -5.69 0.18 15.42
C ILE A 180 -6.79 -0.79 14.99
N ALA A 181 -6.54 -1.69 14.03
CA ALA A 181 -7.50 -2.70 13.63
C ALA A 181 -7.83 -3.65 14.79
N PHE A 182 -6.84 -4.03 15.57
CA PHE A 182 -7.00 -4.96 16.69
C PHE A 182 -7.77 -4.33 17.86
N GLU A 183 -7.39 -3.11 18.26
CA GLU A 183 -7.94 -2.44 19.45
C GLU A 183 -9.23 -1.66 19.18
N TYR A 184 -9.42 -1.15 17.97
CA TYR A 184 -10.53 -0.26 17.64
C TYR A 184 -11.42 -0.85 16.55
N SER A 185 -11.11 -0.60 15.29
CA SER A 185 -11.82 -1.19 14.16
C SER A 185 -11.07 -1.03 12.85
N ILE A 186 -11.40 -1.86 11.87
CA ILE A 186 -10.86 -1.77 10.51
C ILE A 186 -11.26 -0.45 9.82
N PHE A 187 -12.42 0.11 10.11
CA PHE A 187 -12.86 1.38 9.51
C PHE A 187 -11.95 2.55 9.86
N TRP A 188 -11.40 2.58 11.07
CA TRP A 188 -10.41 3.59 11.44
C TRP A 188 -9.09 3.40 10.69
N VAL A 189 -8.71 2.16 10.44
CA VAL A 189 -7.48 1.88 9.67
C VAL A 189 -7.66 2.30 8.22
N ILE A 190 -8.79 1.95 7.59
CA ILE A 190 -9.11 2.40 6.23
C ILE A 190 -9.07 3.93 6.14
N PHE A 191 -9.65 4.63 7.12
CA PHE A 191 -9.59 6.10 7.19
C PHE A 191 -8.14 6.61 7.26
N PHE A 192 -7.32 6.08 8.17
CA PHE A 192 -5.93 6.50 8.32
C PHE A 192 -5.09 6.14 7.09
N HIS A 193 -5.37 5.04 6.44
CA HIS A 193 -4.67 4.64 5.23
C HIS A 193 -5.01 5.55 4.04
N ILE A 194 -6.30 5.83 3.81
CA ILE A 194 -6.74 6.82 2.83
C ILE A 194 -6.12 8.20 3.15
N PHE A 195 -6.14 8.62 4.42
CA PHE A 195 -5.52 9.87 4.85
C PHE A 195 -4.02 9.90 4.52
N ASN A 196 -3.30 8.80 4.78
CA ASN A 196 -1.88 8.70 4.45
C ASN A 196 -1.64 8.86 2.94
N ASN A 197 -2.38 8.14 2.12
CA ASN A 197 -2.16 8.16 0.67
C ASN A 197 -2.64 9.47 0.03
N LEU A 198 -3.83 9.94 0.37
CA LEU A 198 -4.41 11.12 -0.24
C LEU A 198 -3.82 12.44 0.30
N VAL A 199 -3.64 12.55 1.63
CA VAL A 199 -3.27 13.84 2.24
C VAL A 199 -1.76 13.94 2.45
N ILE A 200 -1.12 12.87 2.92
CA ILE A 200 0.32 12.92 3.20
C ILE A 200 1.12 12.68 1.91
N ALA A 201 0.90 11.58 1.19
CA ALA A 201 1.68 11.27 0.01
C ALA A 201 1.39 12.23 -1.14
N GLU A 202 0.15 12.28 -1.63
CA GLU A 202 -0.23 13.17 -2.74
C GLU A 202 -0.13 14.66 -2.36
N GLY A 203 -0.48 15.01 -1.11
CA GLY A 203 -0.37 16.40 -0.63
C GLY A 203 1.06 16.89 -0.55
N LEU A 204 2.02 16.04 -0.13
CA LEU A 204 3.44 16.40 -0.14
C LEU A 204 3.99 16.48 -1.56
N ASP A 205 3.61 15.55 -2.45
CA ASP A 205 4.00 15.61 -3.85
C ASP A 205 3.51 16.92 -4.51
N PHE A 206 2.23 17.25 -4.31
CA PHE A 206 1.67 18.52 -4.77
C PHE A 206 2.47 19.72 -4.24
N LEU A 207 2.77 19.77 -2.95
CA LEU A 207 3.52 20.89 -2.35
C LEU A 207 4.95 20.96 -2.92
N THR A 208 5.65 19.84 -3.08
CA THR A 208 7.03 19.84 -3.63
C THR A 208 7.08 20.32 -5.07
N ASN A 209 6.05 20.03 -5.87
CA ASN A 209 5.94 20.50 -7.25
C ASN A 209 5.70 22.03 -7.36
N TYR A 210 5.13 22.64 -6.31
CA TYR A 210 4.92 24.11 -6.25
C TYR A 210 6.05 24.86 -5.57
N ILE A 211 6.96 24.21 -4.84
CA ILE A 211 8.12 24.85 -4.23
C ILE A 211 9.19 25.05 -5.31
N PRO A 212 9.70 26.29 -5.50
CA PRO A 212 10.78 26.54 -6.45
C PRO A 212 11.99 25.64 -6.15
N LYS A 213 12.54 25.01 -7.19
CA LYS A 213 13.70 24.09 -7.06
C LYS A 213 14.92 24.75 -6.37
N SER A 214 15.00 26.07 -6.38
CA SER A 214 16.02 26.84 -5.65
C SER A 214 15.94 26.73 -4.13
N ILE A 215 14.79 26.33 -3.58
CA ILE A 215 14.60 26.13 -2.13
C ILE A 215 14.78 24.66 -1.74
N VAL A 216 14.52 23.73 -2.65
CA VAL A 216 14.64 22.28 -2.40
C VAL A 216 16.10 21.80 -2.41
N ASN A 217 17.00 22.54 -3.05
CA ASN A 217 18.43 22.19 -3.20
C ASN A 217 19.33 22.86 -2.14
N LEU A 218 18.75 23.31 -1.00
CA LEU A 218 19.49 23.77 0.20
C LEU A 218 19.60 22.63 1.21
#